data_779bdd47c997995ea45417f64ad2c656
#
_entry.id   779bdd47c997995ea45417f64ad2c656
#
_cell.length_a   1.000
_cell.length_b   1.000
_cell.length_c   1.000
_cell.angle_alpha   90.00
_cell.angle_beta   90.00
_cell.angle_gamma   90.00
#
_symmetry.space_group_name_H-M   'P 1'
#
loop_
_entity.id
_entity.type
_entity.pdbx_description
1 polymer ?
#
loop_
_entity_poly.entity_id
_entity_poly.type
_entity_poly.pdbx_seq_one_letter_code
_entity_poly.pdbx_strand_id
1 'polypeptide(L)'
;MNLNMLEVIEDCCSSLYLDMLFHTSTNSDNWHMRYPNGHPFKDKHLKMDVLMNEEQTFPFLAGMAMGLLVQIYSKRDDLFLPECSYCGVGIKDKHRHDNTHTDHEHDLDYIKIFGLLNSDWNSKDGGLFLHGDEAIPMKPKTFVVFDPRIPHSASEIFTDKKRVGIDFTVRKKL
;
A
#
# COMPACT_ATOMS: atom_id res chain seq x y z
N MET A 1 -16.90 6.04 17.44
CA MET A 1 -15.87 5.57 16.48
C MET A 1 -15.51 6.75 15.57
N ASN A 2 -14.27 7.15 15.53
CA ASN A 2 -13.85 8.32 14.75
C ASN A 2 -14.00 8.00 13.25
N LEU A 3 -14.97 8.62 12.58
CA LEU A 3 -15.34 8.36 11.19
C LEU A 3 -14.28 8.81 10.16
N ASN A 4 -13.20 9.45 10.60
CA ASN A 4 -12.15 10.00 9.74
C ASN A 4 -10.77 9.49 10.20
N MET A 5 -10.61 8.16 10.29
CA MET A 5 -9.32 7.62 10.69
C MET A 5 -8.31 7.83 9.56
N LEU A 6 -7.31 8.64 9.85
CA LEU A 6 -6.09 8.77 9.08
C LEU A 6 -4.93 8.90 10.06
N GLU A 7 -3.98 7.98 9.99
CA GLU A 7 -2.81 7.96 10.85
C GLU A 7 -1.57 7.75 9.97
N VAL A 8 -0.53 8.55 10.21
CA VAL A 8 0.77 8.42 9.54
C VAL A 8 1.76 7.83 10.53
N ILE A 9 2.30 6.66 10.22
CA ILE A 9 3.24 5.94 11.07
C ILE A 9 4.61 5.99 10.38
N GLU A 10 5.56 6.64 11.03
CA GLU A 10 6.92 6.81 10.52
C GLU A 10 7.89 5.79 11.15
N ASP A 11 9.00 5.55 10.46
CA ASP A 11 10.06 4.64 10.90
C ASP A 11 9.58 3.23 11.31
N CYS A 12 8.62 2.70 10.55
CA CYS A 12 8.00 1.40 10.82
C CYS A 12 8.97 0.23 10.75
N CYS A 13 10.01 0.33 9.91
CA CYS A 13 10.96 -0.77 9.65
C CYS A 13 12.33 -0.24 9.27
N SER A 14 13.33 -1.13 9.19
CA SER A 14 14.65 -0.77 8.68
C SER A 14 14.65 -0.59 7.15
N SER A 15 15.58 0.25 6.65
CA SER A 15 15.77 0.39 5.20
C SER A 15 16.14 -0.94 4.55
N LEU A 16 16.97 -1.75 5.19
CA LEU A 16 17.31 -3.09 4.69
C LEU A 16 16.07 -3.98 4.50
N TYR A 17 15.10 -3.90 5.41
CA TYR A 17 13.86 -4.68 5.29
C TYR A 17 13.01 -4.23 4.10
N LEU A 18 12.91 -2.91 3.88
CA LEU A 18 12.24 -2.37 2.69
C LEU A 18 12.94 -2.79 1.40
N ASP A 19 14.27 -2.69 1.36
CA ASP A 19 15.05 -3.10 0.18
C ASP A 19 14.86 -4.59 -0.13
N MET A 20 14.84 -5.44 0.89
CA MET A 20 14.55 -6.87 0.72
C MET A 20 13.15 -7.09 0.13
N LEU A 21 12.12 -6.42 0.65
CA LEU A 21 10.76 -6.49 0.12
C LEU A 21 10.69 -5.96 -1.31
N PHE A 22 11.32 -4.82 -1.58
CA PHE A 22 11.38 -4.21 -2.91
C PHE A 22 11.99 -5.18 -3.93
N HIS A 23 13.19 -5.72 -3.64
CA HIS A 23 13.88 -6.62 -4.55
C HIS A 23 13.16 -7.96 -4.72
N THR A 24 12.62 -8.52 -3.64
CA THR A 24 11.83 -9.76 -3.73
C THR A 24 10.58 -9.56 -4.60
N SER A 25 9.90 -8.44 -4.42
CA SER A 25 8.72 -8.12 -5.23
C SER A 25 9.08 -7.88 -6.70
N THR A 26 10.06 -7.01 -6.96
CA THR A 26 10.39 -6.58 -8.34
C THR A 26 11.05 -7.68 -9.16
N ASN A 27 11.68 -8.67 -8.54
CA ASN A 27 12.26 -9.83 -9.20
C ASN A 27 11.29 -11.01 -9.34
N SER A 28 10.03 -10.86 -8.92
CA SER A 28 9.00 -11.88 -9.10
C SER A 28 8.42 -11.86 -10.51
N ASP A 29 8.07 -13.02 -11.02
CA ASP A 29 7.35 -13.18 -12.30
C ASP A 29 5.82 -13.18 -12.15
N ASN A 30 5.31 -12.99 -10.91
CA ASN A 30 3.88 -13.07 -10.59
C ASN A 30 3.12 -11.76 -10.84
N TRP A 31 3.66 -10.88 -11.67
CA TRP A 31 3.01 -9.62 -12.01
C TRP A 31 1.91 -9.79 -13.06
N HIS A 32 0.79 -9.11 -12.85
CA HIS A 32 -0.25 -8.97 -13.84
C HIS A 32 -0.64 -7.50 -14.05
N MET A 33 -1.22 -7.19 -15.20
CA MET A 33 -1.70 -5.84 -15.48
C MET A 33 -2.94 -5.53 -14.65
N ARG A 34 -2.94 -4.40 -13.93
CA ARG A 34 -4.08 -3.95 -13.13
C ARG A 34 -5.30 -3.60 -14.00
N TYR A 35 -5.06 -3.09 -15.20
CA TYR A 35 -6.12 -2.61 -16.08
C TYR A 35 -6.21 -3.42 -17.36
N PRO A 36 -7.44 -3.62 -17.90
CA PRO A 36 -7.65 -4.36 -19.13
C PRO A 36 -7.12 -3.60 -20.36
N ASN A 37 -7.05 -4.30 -21.48
CA ASN A 37 -6.72 -3.72 -22.77
C ASN A 37 -7.66 -2.55 -23.08
N GLY A 38 -7.09 -1.43 -23.60
CA GLY A 38 -7.82 -0.20 -23.91
C GLY A 38 -7.94 0.81 -22.77
N HIS A 39 -7.57 0.45 -21.55
CA HIS A 39 -7.53 1.42 -20.46
C HIS A 39 -6.33 2.37 -20.61
N PRO A 40 -6.46 3.72 -20.36
CA PRO A 40 -5.38 4.69 -20.55
C PRO A 40 -4.10 4.38 -19.74
N PHE A 41 -4.24 3.65 -18.64
CA PHE A 41 -3.13 3.29 -17.74
C PHE A 41 -2.74 1.81 -17.80
N LYS A 42 -3.18 1.07 -18.83
CA LYS A 42 -2.93 -0.37 -18.96
C LYS A 42 -1.47 -0.74 -18.69
N ASP A 43 -0.54 -0.06 -19.35
CA ASP A 43 0.89 -0.39 -19.29
C ASP A 43 1.66 0.36 -18.18
N LYS A 44 0.95 1.12 -17.35
CA LYS A 44 1.54 1.97 -16.30
C LYS A 44 1.26 1.49 -14.89
N HIS A 45 0.60 0.36 -14.73
CA HIS A 45 0.29 -0.21 -13.43
C HIS A 45 0.28 -1.73 -13.49
N LEU A 46 1.30 -2.33 -12.89
CA LEU A 46 1.37 -3.76 -12.60
C LEU A 46 0.93 -4.02 -11.16
N LYS A 47 0.28 -5.14 -10.94
CA LYS A 47 -0.17 -5.59 -9.62
C LYS A 47 0.24 -7.04 -9.38
N MET A 48 0.56 -7.35 -8.13
CA MET A 48 0.78 -8.70 -7.65
C MET A 48 -0.01 -8.87 -6.35
N ASP A 49 -0.95 -9.79 -6.35
CA ASP A 49 -1.66 -10.18 -5.14
C ASP A 49 -0.76 -11.14 -4.36
N VAL A 50 -0.45 -10.81 -3.12
CA VAL A 50 0.47 -11.58 -2.26
C VAL A 50 -0.30 -12.48 -1.31
N LEU A 51 -1.42 -11.98 -0.80
CA LEU A 51 -2.37 -12.70 0.04
C LEU A 51 -3.78 -12.24 -0.33
N MET A 52 -4.68 -13.18 -0.56
CA MET A 52 -6.08 -12.91 -0.88
C MET A 52 -6.97 -13.97 -0.23
N ASN A 53 -7.93 -13.54 0.61
CA ASN A 53 -8.86 -14.42 1.33
C ASN A 53 -8.13 -15.58 2.03
N GLU A 54 -7.06 -15.26 2.80
CA GLU A 54 -6.22 -16.21 3.52
C GLU A 54 -5.35 -17.13 2.65
N GLU A 55 -5.49 -17.10 1.32
CA GLU A 55 -4.63 -17.83 0.40
C GLU A 55 -3.36 -17.02 0.10
N GLN A 56 -2.20 -17.65 0.32
CA GLN A 56 -0.91 -17.07 -0.01
C GLN A 56 -0.55 -17.43 -1.46
N THR A 57 -0.66 -16.46 -2.35
CA THR A 57 -0.31 -16.65 -3.76
C THR A 57 1.19 -16.69 -3.99
N PHE A 58 1.96 -16.08 -3.09
CA PHE A 58 3.42 -16.12 -3.05
C PHE A 58 3.92 -16.21 -1.59
N PRO A 59 4.05 -17.44 -1.04
CA PRO A 59 4.26 -17.67 0.41
C PRO A 59 5.45 -16.95 1.01
N PHE A 60 6.59 -16.90 0.32
CA PHE A 60 7.79 -16.23 0.82
C PHE A 60 7.55 -14.71 0.99
N LEU A 61 7.03 -14.05 -0.04
CA LEU A 61 6.72 -12.62 0.02
C LEU A 61 5.59 -12.33 1.02
N ALA A 62 4.60 -13.23 1.13
CA ALA A 62 3.54 -13.12 2.12
C ALA A 62 4.10 -13.13 3.55
N GLY A 63 5.03 -14.02 3.85
CA GLY A 63 5.72 -14.05 5.14
C GLY A 63 6.46 -12.75 5.46
N MET A 64 7.17 -12.20 4.48
CA MET A 64 7.84 -10.89 4.61
C MET A 64 6.82 -9.76 4.80
N ALA A 65 5.75 -9.72 4.01
CA ALA A 65 4.72 -8.70 4.12
C ALA A 65 4.02 -8.75 5.49
N MET A 66 3.73 -9.94 6.02
CA MET A 66 3.18 -10.09 7.38
C MET A 66 4.18 -9.61 8.44
N GLY A 67 5.48 -9.88 8.27
CA GLY A 67 6.52 -9.33 9.14
C GLY A 67 6.55 -7.80 9.14
N LEU A 68 6.34 -7.16 7.98
CA LEU A 68 6.18 -5.70 7.89
C LEU A 68 4.93 -5.24 8.63
N LEU A 69 3.81 -5.90 8.44
CA LEU A 69 2.55 -5.57 9.12
C LEU A 69 2.71 -5.62 10.65
N VAL A 70 3.38 -6.63 11.18
CA VAL A 70 3.72 -6.73 12.61
C VAL A 70 4.55 -5.52 13.07
N GLN A 71 5.55 -5.10 12.30
CA GLN A 71 6.38 -3.94 12.64
C GLN A 71 5.56 -2.63 12.64
N ILE A 72 4.65 -2.45 11.68
CA ILE A 72 3.73 -1.30 11.64
C ILE A 72 2.86 -1.28 12.90
N TYR A 73 2.24 -2.41 13.24
CA TYR A 73 1.38 -2.52 14.42
C TYR A 73 2.13 -2.36 15.75
N SER A 74 3.40 -2.75 15.80
CA SER A 74 4.23 -2.54 17.00
C SER A 74 4.48 -1.07 17.33
N LYS A 75 4.24 -0.16 16.40
CA LYS A 75 4.32 1.30 16.60
C LYS A 75 3.00 1.92 17.07
N ARG A 76 1.94 1.13 17.12
CA ARG A 76 0.62 1.56 17.56
C ARG A 76 0.37 1.07 18.98
N ASP A 77 -0.43 1.81 19.72
CA ASP A 77 -0.82 1.44 21.10
C ASP A 77 -1.90 0.33 21.12
N ASP A 78 -2.57 0.09 19.99
CA ASP A 78 -3.57 -0.97 19.84
C ASP A 78 -2.90 -2.32 19.52
N LEU A 79 -2.61 -3.09 20.54
CA LEU A 79 -1.81 -4.34 20.53
C LEU A 79 -2.45 -5.55 19.82
N PHE A 80 -3.47 -5.41 19.02
CA PHE A 80 -4.08 -6.54 18.34
C PHE A 80 -3.55 -6.69 16.92
N LEU A 81 -2.91 -7.84 16.65
CA LEU A 81 -2.61 -8.22 15.27
C LEU A 81 -3.95 -8.39 14.54
N PRO A 82 -4.24 -7.56 13.53
CA PRO A 82 -5.47 -7.69 12.80
C PRO A 82 -5.41 -8.90 11.88
N GLU A 83 -6.57 -9.41 11.57
CA GLU A 83 -6.72 -10.36 10.47
C GLU A 83 -6.45 -9.64 9.14
N CYS A 84 -5.40 -10.05 8.44
CA CYS A 84 -5.10 -9.53 7.12
C CYS A 84 -5.86 -10.33 6.06
N SER A 85 -6.89 -9.73 5.48
CA SER A 85 -7.69 -10.37 4.42
C SER A 85 -7.08 -10.20 3.03
N TYR A 86 -6.26 -9.17 2.83
CA TYR A 86 -5.60 -8.89 1.57
C TYR A 86 -4.25 -8.22 1.77
N CYS A 87 -3.28 -8.60 0.97
CA CYS A 87 -2.03 -7.89 0.78
C CYS A 87 -1.66 -7.89 -0.71
N GLY A 88 -1.36 -6.72 -1.25
CA GLY A 88 -0.92 -6.55 -2.62
C GLY A 88 0.28 -5.64 -2.76
N VAL A 89 1.06 -5.86 -3.83
CA VAL A 89 2.13 -4.95 -4.25
C VAL A 89 1.79 -4.40 -5.63
N GLY A 90 1.95 -3.10 -5.81
CA GLY A 90 1.71 -2.42 -7.07
C GLY A 90 2.95 -1.69 -7.57
N ILE A 91 3.22 -1.76 -8.88
CA ILE A 91 4.23 -0.95 -9.56
C ILE A 91 3.50 0.07 -10.43
N LYS A 92 3.87 1.35 -10.28
CA LYS A 92 3.33 2.46 -11.06
C LYS A 92 4.47 3.25 -11.69
N ASP A 93 4.29 3.59 -12.95
CA ASP A 93 5.26 4.35 -13.73
C ASP A 93 4.94 5.86 -13.73
N LYS A 94 5.86 6.64 -14.28
CA LYS A 94 5.73 8.09 -14.48
C LYS A 94 4.40 8.49 -15.13
N HIS A 95 3.88 9.63 -14.73
CA HIS A 95 2.58 10.17 -15.14
C HIS A 95 1.37 9.33 -14.71
N ARG A 96 1.57 8.28 -13.91
CA ARG A 96 0.47 7.55 -13.32
C ARG A 96 -0.06 8.31 -12.10
N HIS A 97 -1.35 8.48 -12.06
CA HIS A 97 -2.11 8.90 -10.88
C HIS A 97 -3.29 7.94 -10.67
N ASP A 98 -3.86 7.95 -9.51
CA ASP A 98 -5.09 7.21 -9.25
C ASP A 98 -6.27 8.18 -9.26
N ASN A 99 -7.37 7.75 -9.87
CA ASN A 99 -8.63 8.45 -9.71
C ASN A 99 -9.11 8.34 -8.26
N THR A 100 -9.77 9.37 -7.77
CA THR A 100 -10.40 9.34 -6.46
C THR A 100 -11.47 8.25 -6.42
N HIS A 101 -11.39 7.40 -5.41
CA HIS A 101 -12.30 6.26 -5.20
C HIS A 101 -12.43 5.97 -3.71
N THR A 102 -13.39 5.14 -3.37
CA THR A 102 -13.57 4.53 -2.06
C THR A 102 -13.44 3.02 -2.21
N ASP A 103 -13.00 2.35 -1.16
CA ASP A 103 -12.98 0.90 -1.07
C ASP A 103 -13.89 0.45 0.07
N HIS A 104 -14.54 -0.73 -0.06
CA HIS A 104 -15.36 -1.32 1.01
C HIS A 104 -16.44 -0.40 1.59
N GLU A 105 -17.18 0.32 0.75
CA GLU A 105 -18.15 1.36 1.14
C GLU A 105 -19.17 0.90 2.18
N HIS A 106 -19.48 -0.39 2.24
CA HIS A 106 -20.51 -0.96 3.10
C HIS A 106 -19.97 -1.74 4.30
N ASP A 107 -18.63 -1.87 4.45
CA ASP A 107 -18.04 -2.67 5.50
C ASP A 107 -17.26 -1.79 6.50
N LEU A 108 -17.83 -1.66 7.71
CA LEU A 108 -17.27 -0.85 8.79
C LEU A 108 -16.04 -1.47 9.46
N ASP A 109 -15.79 -2.76 9.21
CA ASP A 109 -14.79 -3.54 9.95
C ASP A 109 -13.40 -3.51 9.32
N TYR A 110 -13.26 -2.92 8.13
CA TYR A 110 -11.97 -2.84 7.45
C TYR A 110 -11.26 -1.51 7.66
N ILE A 111 -9.94 -1.60 7.68
CA ILE A 111 -9.01 -0.48 7.52
C ILE A 111 -8.00 -0.85 6.45
N LYS A 112 -7.43 0.15 5.81
CA LYS A 112 -6.32 -0.04 4.89
C LYS A 112 -5.03 0.53 5.44
N ILE A 113 -3.94 -0.12 5.05
CA ILE A 113 -2.58 0.33 5.34
C ILE A 113 -1.84 0.38 4.01
N PHE A 114 -1.23 1.52 3.71
CA PHE A 114 -0.48 1.70 2.48
C PHE A 114 0.87 2.36 2.75
N GLY A 115 1.91 1.91 2.07
CA GLY A 115 3.23 2.52 2.11
C GLY A 115 4.08 2.18 0.89
N LEU A 116 5.24 2.82 0.77
CA LEU A 116 6.17 2.57 -0.32
C LEU A 116 7.27 1.61 0.11
N LEU A 117 7.65 0.74 -0.81
CA LEU A 117 8.81 -0.13 -0.67
C LEU A 117 10.11 0.55 -1.17
N ASN A 118 10.00 1.66 -1.90
CA ASN A 118 11.16 2.42 -2.36
C ASN A 118 11.89 3.09 -1.21
N SER A 119 13.14 2.72 -0.93
CA SER A 119 13.98 3.36 0.09
C SER A 119 14.57 4.70 -0.38
N ASP A 120 14.51 5.00 -1.66
CA ASP A 120 15.05 6.21 -2.30
C ASP A 120 13.97 7.21 -2.76
N TRP A 121 12.69 7.00 -2.37
CA TRP A 121 11.59 7.89 -2.74
C TRP A 121 11.61 9.18 -1.92
N ASN A 122 11.34 10.30 -2.58
CA ASN A 122 11.27 11.60 -1.91
C ASN A 122 10.11 12.46 -2.46
N SER A 123 9.82 13.59 -1.82
CA SER A 123 8.68 14.43 -2.16
C SER A 123 8.71 15.01 -3.59
N LYS A 124 9.89 15.12 -4.21
CA LYS A 124 10.04 15.62 -5.60
C LYS A 124 9.63 14.56 -6.64
N ASP A 125 9.59 13.29 -6.23
CA ASP A 125 9.18 12.19 -7.11
C ASP A 125 7.67 12.19 -7.36
N GLY A 126 6.88 12.95 -6.58
CA GLY A 126 5.42 13.00 -6.69
C GLY A 126 4.74 11.83 -5.97
N GLY A 127 3.53 11.48 -6.41
CA GLY A 127 2.80 10.34 -5.87
C GLY A 127 2.35 10.54 -4.41
N LEU A 128 1.86 11.74 -4.07
CA LEU A 128 1.23 12.00 -2.76
C LEU A 128 0.07 11.03 -2.54
N PHE A 129 -0.13 10.61 -1.31
CA PHE A 129 -1.36 9.96 -0.90
C PHE A 129 -2.39 11.03 -0.55
N LEU A 130 -3.56 10.98 -1.19
CA LEU A 130 -4.67 11.91 -1.00
C LEU A 130 -5.80 11.18 -0.26
N HIS A 131 -6.33 11.76 0.82
CA HIS A 131 -7.40 11.16 1.61
C HIS A 131 -8.32 12.27 2.13
N GLY A 132 -9.53 12.35 1.59
CA GLY A 132 -10.40 13.50 1.81
C GLY A 132 -9.69 14.79 1.37
N ASP A 133 -9.56 15.74 2.29
CA ASP A 133 -8.87 17.03 2.06
C ASP A 133 -7.37 16.98 2.40
N GLU A 134 -6.85 15.85 2.87
CA GLU A 134 -5.46 15.68 3.27
C GLU A 134 -4.58 15.21 2.12
N ALA A 135 -3.37 15.77 2.02
CA ALA A 135 -2.34 15.38 1.05
C ALA A 135 -1.05 15.00 1.79
N ILE A 136 -0.70 13.73 1.77
CA ILE A 136 0.40 13.17 2.55
C ILE A 136 1.57 12.87 1.62
N PRO A 137 2.73 13.51 1.82
CA PRO A 137 3.96 13.14 1.13
C PRO A 137 4.40 11.75 1.55
N MET A 138 4.47 10.82 0.60
CA MET A 138 4.97 9.49 0.88
C MET A 138 6.49 9.51 1.01
N LYS A 139 6.99 8.91 2.08
CA LYS A 139 8.42 8.79 2.40
C LYS A 139 8.77 7.32 2.64
N PRO A 140 10.07 6.94 2.50
CA PRO A 140 10.51 5.61 2.92
C PRO A 140 10.15 5.32 4.37
N LYS A 141 9.83 4.08 4.69
CA LYS A 141 9.48 3.56 6.03
C LYS A 141 8.26 4.23 6.68
N THR A 142 7.48 4.98 5.89
CA THR A 142 6.25 5.64 6.32
C THR A 142 5.05 4.94 5.75
N PHE A 143 4.09 4.64 6.61
CA PHE A 143 2.83 4.00 6.25
C PHE A 143 1.65 4.84 6.70
N VAL A 144 0.62 4.87 5.87
CA VAL A 144 -0.66 5.50 6.19
C VAL A 144 -1.67 4.41 6.55
N VAL A 145 -2.35 4.58 7.68
CA VAL A 145 -3.47 3.74 8.12
C VAL A 145 -4.72 4.57 7.99
N PHE A 146 -5.69 4.12 7.23
CA PHE A 146 -6.83 4.95 6.87
C PHE A 146 -8.14 4.18 6.73
N ASP A 147 -9.24 4.92 6.84
CA ASP A 147 -10.57 4.41 6.57
C ASP A 147 -10.78 4.32 5.04
N PRO A 148 -10.96 3.12 4.46
CA PRO A 148 -11.12 2.97 3.01
C PRO A 148 -12.43 3.54 2.44
N ARG A 149 -13.39 3.90 3.29
CA ARG A 149 -14.66 4.50 2.88
C ARG A 149 -14.55 5.99 2.60
N ILE A 150 -13.48 6.63 3.07
CA ILE A 150 -13.17 8.02 2.74
C ILE A 150 -12.57 8.07 1.33
N PRO A 151 -13.01 8.99 0.47
CA PRO A 151 -12.44 9.17 -0.86
C PRO A 151 -10.92 9.35 -0.79
N HIS A 152 -10.19 8.52 -1.52
CA HIS A 152 -8.73 8.56 -1.54
C HIS A 152 -8.18 8.30 -2.94
N SER A 153 -6.93 8.71 -3.16
CA SER A 153 -6.26 8.58 -4.44
C SER A 153 -4.74 8.76 -4.29
N ALA A 154 -4.03 8.75 -5.40
CA ALA A 154 -2.63 9.16 -5.44
C ALA A 154 -2.42 10.20 -6.54
N SER A 155 -1.64 11.24 -6.23
CA SER A 155 -1.27 12.25 -7.21
C SER A 155 -0.29 11.69 -8.26
N GLU A 156 -0.03 12.47 -9.29
CA GLU A 156 0.87 12.12 -10.39
C GLU A 156 2.31 11.86 -9.91
N ILE A 157 2.97 10.93 -10.59
CA ILE A 157 4.39 10.58 -10.42
C ILE A 157 5.20 11.37 -11.44
N PHE A 158 6.22 12.10 -10.96
CA PHE A 158 7.03 13.01 -11.80
C PHE A 158 8.41 12.44 -12.18
N THR A 159 8.82 11.36 -11.56
CA THR A 159 10.13 10.71 -11.77
C THR A 159 10.03 9.50 -12.69
N ASP A 160 11.14 9.11 -13.33
CA ASP A 160 11.26 7.87 -14.09
C ASP A 160 11.49 6.63 -13.19
N LYS A 161 11.61 6.82 -11.86
CA LYS A 161 11.64 5.72 -10.91
C LYS A 161 10.29 5.01 -10.89
N LYS A 162 10.31 3.69 -10.80
CA LYS A 162 9.10 2.93 -10.57
C LYS A 162 8.66 3.09 -9.12
N ARG A 163 7.42 3.52 -8.91
CA ARG A 163 6.81 3.60 -7.57
C ARG A 163 6.29 2.23 -7.19
N VAL A 164 6.93 1.59 -6.23
CA VAL A 164 6.50 0.28 -5.71
C VAL A 164 5.82 0.50 -4.38
N GLY A 165 4.53 0.24 -4.33
CA GLY A 165 3.71 0.37 -3.13
C GLY A 165 3.24 -0.99 -2.64
N ILE A 166 3.05 -1.12 -1.34
CA ILE A 166 2.40 -2.26 -0.70
C ILE A 166 1.15 -1.79 0.01
N ASP A 167 0.06 -2.51 -0.14
CA ASP A 167 -1.19 -2.25 0.54
C ASP A 167 -1.72 -3.50 1.27
N PHE A 168 -2.30 -3.27 2.45
CA PHE A 168 -2.97 -4.27 3.25
C PHE A 168 -4.41 -3.85 3.48
N THR A 169 -5.31 -4.82 3.42
CA THR A 169 -6.67 -4.70 3.95
C THR A 169 -6.74 -5.57 5.19
N VAL A 170 -7.04 -4.96 6.32
CA VAL A 170 -7.08 -5.65 7.62
C VAL A 170 -8.44 -5.47 8.26
N ARG A 171 -8.94 -6.53 8.90
CA ARG A 171 -10.19 -6.49 9.63
C ARG A 171 -9.91 -6.01 11.06
N LYS A 172 -10.70 -5.04 11.51
CA LYS A 172 -10.72 -4.67 12.93
C LYS A 172 -11.29 -5.85 13.70
N LYS A 173 -10.59 -6.34 14.73
CA LYS A 173 -11.25 -7.23 15.70
C LYS A 173 -12.19 -6.36 16.54
N LEU A 174 -13.42 -6.78 16.59
CA LEU A 174 -14.42 -6.26 17.53
C LEU A 174 -14.03 -6.58 18.96
#